data_9d095e67e7d3408281f0f075a4906a98
#
_entry.id   9d095e67e7d3408281f0f075a4906a98
#
_cell.length_a   1.000
_cell.length_b   1.000
_cell.length_c   1.000
_cell.angle_alpha   90.00
_cell.angle_beta   90.00
_cell.angle_gamma   90.00
#
_symmetry.space_group_name_H-M   'P 1'
#
loop_
_entity.id
_entity.type
_entity.pdbx_description
1 polymer ?
#
loop_
_entity_poly.entity_id
_entity_poly.type
_entity_poly.pdbx_seq_one_letter_code
_entity_poly.pdbx_strand_id
1 'polypeptide(L)'
;MTQTTAAPAPACPEVFLDLRGMFPPEPMERVLDALASLLLGQQLRMLIEREPHPLFRILEKNNYSYSCTEPEPGLYQIVIQER
;
A
#
# COMPACT_ATOMS: atom_id res chain seq x y z
N MET A 1 1.69 -31.12 -7.47
CA MET A 1 2.02 -30.65 -7.28
C MET A 1 2.34 -29.87 -6.84
N THR A 2 2.58 -29.61 -6.82
CA THR A 2 2.99 -28.95 -6.56
C THR A 2 3.29 -28.09 -6.11
N GLN A 3 3.43 -27.68 -5.99
CA GLN A 3 3.69 -26.86 -5.72
C GLN A 3 4.10 -26.18 -5.24
N THR A 4 4.20 -26.03 -5.18
CA THR A 4 4.53 -25.31 -4.92
C THR A 4 4.98 -24.75 -4.34
N THR A 5 5.28 -24.78 -4.24
CA THR A 5 5.71 -24.12 -3.89
C THR A 5 6.10 -23.49 -3.56
N ALA A 6 6.25 -23.44 -3.43
CA ALA A 6 6.66 -22.84 -3.25
C ALA A 6 7.09 -21.93 -3.04
N ALA A 7 6.82 -21.87 -3.29
CA ALA A 7 7.26 -20.72 -3.45
C ALA A 7 7.70 -20.14 -2.31
N PRO A 8 8.59 -19.79 -2.34
CA PRO A 8 9.04 -19.17 -1.31
C PRO A 8 8.25 -18.05 -1.02
N ALA A 9 7.30 -18.32 -0.37
CA ALA A 9 6.55 -17.30 0.05
C ALA A 9 7.44 -16.32 0.61
N PRO A 10 7.32 -15.19 0.19
CA PRO A 10 8.05 -14.17 0.77
C PRO A 10 7.67 -14.14 2.20
N ALA A 11 8.58 -13.92 3.00
CA ALA A 11 8.32 -13.74 4.37
C ALA A 11 7.39 -12.58 4.61
N CYS A 12 7.25 -11.68 3.63
CA CYS A 12 6.43 -10.49 3.76
C CYS A 12 5.41 -10.47 2.64
N PRO A 13 4.27 -11.12 2.83
CA PRO A 13 3.23 -11.07 1.82
C PRO A 13 2.75 -9.64 1.61
N GLU A 14 2.33 -9.36 0.41
CA GLU A 14 1.94 -8.03 0.01
C GLU A 14 0.43 -7.92 -0.07
N VAL A 15 -0.10 -6.83 0.46
CA VAL A 15 -1.51 -6.50 0.30
C VAL A 15 -1.61 -5.45 -0.81
N PHE A 16 -2.47 -5.67 -1.77
CA PHE A 16 -2.60 -4.77 -2.91
C PHE A 16 -3.96 -4.08 -2.90
N LEU A 17 -3.95 -2.77 -3.05
CA LEU A 17 -5.17 -1.98 -3.18
C LEU A 17 -5.16 -1.21 -4.49
N ASP A 18 -6.21 -1.35 -5.29
CA ASP A 18 -6.38 -0.57 -6.49
C ASP A 18 -7.44 0.50 -6.17
N LEU A 19 -6.98 1.72 -6.01
CA LEU A 19 -7.85 2.83 -5.61
C LEU A 19 -8.19 3.74 -6.77
N ARG A 20 -7.89 3.32 -7.99
CA ARG A 20 -8.19 4.12 -9.17
C ARG A 20 -9.71 4.27 -9.33
N GLY A 21 -10.13 5.45 -9.71
CA GLY A 21 -11.55 5.71 -9.95
C GLY A 21 -12.37 5.99 -8.72
N MET A 22 -11.76 5.98 -7.53
CA MET A 22 -12.48 6.28 -6.31
C MET A 22 -12.44 7.77 -6.02
N PHE A 23 -13.49 8.28 -5.38
CA PHE A 23 -13.56 9.68 -4.99
C PHE A 23 -13.26 9.84 -3.51
N PRO A 24 -12.58 10.94 -3.12
CA PRO A 24 -12.34 11.20 -1.70
C PRO A 24 -13.65 11.26 -0.95
N PRO A 25 -13.71 10.79 0.29
CA PRO A 25 -12.58 10.30 1.08
C PRO A 25 -12.37 8.79 1.01
N GLU A 26 -13.01 8.11 0.08
CA GLU A 26 -12.97 6.65 0.03
C GLU A 26 -11.56 6.06 -0.07
N PRO A 27 -10.67 6.58 -0.92
CA PRO A 27 -9.33 6.01 -0.99
C PRO A 27 -8.60 6.05 0.36
N MET A 28 -8.73 7.15 1.08
CA MET A 28 -8.10 7.29 2.38
C MET A 28 -8.65 6.27 3.36
N GLU A 29 -9.96 6.08 3.35
CA GLU A 29 -10.61 5.12 4.25
C GLU A 29 -10.14 3.71 3.97
N ARG A 30 -10.00 3.35 2.69
CA ARG A 30 -9.52 2.02 2.32
C ARG A 30 -8.10 1.78 2.80
N VAL A 31 -7.24 2.79 2.63
CA VAL A 31 -5.85 2.67 3.06
C VAL A 31 -5.77 2.52 4.57
N LEU A 32 -6.49 3.33 5.31
CA LEU A 32 -6.44 3.27 6.78
C LEU A 32 -6.97 1.95 7.30
N ASP A 33 -8.03 1.41 6.67
CA ASP A 33 -8.54 0.10 7.04
C ASP A 33 -7.50 -0.99 6.78
N ALA A 34 -6.82 -0.92 5.64
CA ALA A 34 -5.80 -1.91 5.30
C ALA A 34 -4.62 -1.83 6.26
N LEU A 35 -4.21 -0.61 6.62
CA LEU A 35 -3.11 -0.43 7.57
C LEU A 35 -3.45 -1.01 8.94
N ALA A 36 -4.71 -0.88 9.36
CA ALA A 36 -5.13 -1.41 10.64
C ALA A 36 -5.02 -2.93 10.71
N SER A 37 -5.08 -3.59 9.56
CA SER A 37 -4.98 -5.04 9.47
C SER A 37 -3.60 -5.51 9.03
N LEU A 38 -2.70 -4.59 8.76
CA LEU A 38 -1.39 -4.95 8.23
C LEU A 38 -0.55 -5.59 9.31
N LEU A 39 0.00 -6.76 9.02
CA LEU A 39 0.83 -7.46 9.96
C LEU A 39 2.27 -6.98 9.86
N LEU A 40 3.01 -7.15 10.94
CA LEU A 40 4.41 -6.79 10.96
C LEU A 40 5.14 -7.53 9.85
N GLY A 41 5.90 -6.82 9.06
CA GLY A 41 6.61 -7.42 7.93
C GLY A 41 5.84 -7.46 6.64
N GLN A 42 4.54 -7.16 6.67
CA GLN A 42 3.77 -7.06 5.44
C GLN A 42 3.96 -5.71 4.78
N GLN A 43 3.81 -5.68 3.47
CA GLN A 43 3.80 -4.44 2.72
C GLN A 43 2.42 -4.19 2.14
N LEU A 44 2.03 -2.93 2.08
CA LEU A 44 0.83 -2.51 1.40
C LEU A 44 1.25 -1.77 0.13
N ARG A 45 0.80 -2.26 -1.01
CA ARG A 45 1.03 -1.60 -2.30
C ARG A 45 -0.29 -1.04 -2.79
N MET A 46 -0.31 0.22 -3.19
CA MET A 46 -1.54 0.83 -3.65
C MET A 46 -1.31 1.62 -4.92
N LEU A 47 -2.34 1.68 -5.75
CA LEU A 47 -2.35 2.53 -6.94
C LEU A 47 -3.42 3.59 -6.76
N ILE A 48 -3.07 4.83 -7.07
CA ILE A 48 -4.00 5.93 -6.95
C ILE A 48 -3.66 6.99 -8.00
N GLU A 49 -4.65 7.75 -8.42
CA GLU A 49 -4.48 8.72 -9.50
C GLU A 49 -4.13 10.12 -9.01
N ARG A 50 -3.94 10.28 -7.72
CA ARG A 50 -3.51 11.54 -7.13
C ARG A 50 -2.46 11.26 -6.09
N GLU A 51 -1.50 12.16 -5.97
CA GLU A 51 -0.50 12.01 -4.93
C GLU A 51 -1.15 12.31 -3.59
N PRO A 52 -1.22 11.33 -2.67
CA PRO A 52 -2.01 11.49 -1.45
C PRO A 52 -1.20 12.14 -0.33
N HIS A 53 -0.96 13.44 -0.44
CA HIS A 53 -0.17 14.15 0.56
C HIS A 53 -0.69 14.01 2.00
N PRO A 54 -2.01 14.07 2.25
CA PRO A 54 -2.49 13.87 3.62
C PRO A 54 -2.14 12.50 4.18
N LEU A 55 -2.12 11.48 3.31
CA LEU A 55 -1.74 10.14 3.75
C LEU A 55 -0.29 10.09 4.18
N PHE A 56 0.59 10.77 3.46
CA PHE A 56 2.01 10.77 3.79
C PHE A 56 2.25 11.28 5.21
N ARG A 57 1.51 12.31 5.61
CA ARG A 57 1.63 12.84 6.97
C ARG A 57 1.21 11.83 8.01
N ILE A 58 0.13 11.09 7.74
CA ILE A 58 -0.35 10.06 8.65
C ILE A 58 0.69 8.95 8.78
N LEU A 59 1.29 8.55 7.66
CA LEU A 59 2.29 7.49 7.67
C LEU A 59 3.50 7.90 8.49
N GLU A 60 3.96 9.13 8.32
CA GLU A 60 5.12 9.62 9.06
C GLU A 60 4.84 9.68 10.56
N LYS A 61 3.64 10.09 10.93
CA LYS A 61 3.27 10.19 12.34
C LYS A 61 3.17 8.84 13.02
N ASN A 62 2.87 7.79 12.25
CA ASN A 62 2.61 6.49 12.83
C ASN A 62 3.73 5.48 12.56
N ASN A 63 4.91 5.97 12.24
CA ASN A 63 6.10 5.13 12.06
C ASN A 63 5.99 4.14 10.91
N TYR A 64 5.34 4.55 9.83
CA TYR A 64 5.37 3.78 8.59
C TYR A 64 6.43 4.36 7.68
N SER A 65 7.11 3.49 6.96
CA SER A 65 7.96 3.94 5.86
C SER A 65 7.19 3.73 4.56
N TYR A 66 7.44 4.59 3.60
CA TYR A 66 6.75 4.48 2.33
C TYR A 66 7.64 4.98 1.21
N SER A 67 7.34 4.50 -0.01
CA SER A 67 7.96 5.04 -1.21
C SER A 67 6.85 5.29 -2.21
N CYS A 68 7.00 6.35 -2.99
CA CYS A 68 6.02 6.74 -3.98
C CYS A 68 6.71 6.83 -5.33
N THR A 69 6.15 6.15 -6.33
CA THR A 69 6.66 6.21 -7.69
C THR A 69 5.51 6.55 -8.62
N GLU A 70 5.84 6.99 -9.82
CA GLU A 70 4.83 7.31 -10.82
C GLU A 70 5.10 6.45 -12.05
N PRO A 71 4.57 5.21 -12.07
CA PRO A 71 4.85 4.29 -13.17
C PRO A 71 4.32 4.78 -14.52
N GLU A 72 3.26 5.59 -14.49
CA GLU A 72 2.71 6.22 -15.69
C GLU A 72 2.32 7.63 -15.33
N PRO A 73 2.29 8.56 -16.27
CA PRO A 73 1.86 9.92 -15.96
C PRO A 73 0.48 9.91 -15.31
N GLY A 74 0.38 10.54 -14.15
CA GLY A 74 -0.87 10.65 -13.44
C GLY A 74 -1.25 9.42 -12.62
N LEU A 75 -0.42 8.38 -12.60
CA LEU A 75 -0.69 7.18 -11.80
C LEU A 75 0.42 7.02 -10.77
N TYR A 76 0.06 6.96 -9.52
CA TYR A 76 1.03 6.85 -8.42
C TYR A 76 0.94 5.48 -7.78
N GLN A 77 2.10 4.90 -7.50
CA GLN A 77 2.18 3.65 -6.78
C GLN A 77 2.93 3.90 -5.48
N ILE A 78 2.30 3.54 -4.38
CA ILE A 78 2.88 3.76 -3.06
C ILE A 78 3.02 2.43 -2.37
N VAL A 79 4.21 2.16 -1.85
CA VAL A 79 4.48 0.95 -1.08
C VAL A 79 4.75 1.36 0.35
N ILE A 80 4.02 0.78 1.27
CA ILE A 80 4.02 1.16 2.68
C ILE A 80 4.37 -0.05 3.53
N GLN A 81 5.20 0.14 4.52
CA GLN A 81 5.44 -0.91 5.51
C GLN A 81 5.74 -0.27 6.84
N GLU A 82 5.48 -1.00 7.90
CA GLU A 82 5.76 -0.53 9.25
C GLU A 82 7.26 -0.56 9.48
N ARG A 83 7.77 0.44 10.15
CA ARG A 83 9.19 0.52 10.46
C ARG A 83 9.59 -0.43 11.58
#